data_25fb3635ce2048e66a533a47bd3c081a
#
_entry.id   25fb3635ce2048e66a533a47bd3c081a
#
_cell.length_a   1.000
_cell.length_b   1.000
_cell.length_c   1.000
_cell.angle_alpha   90.00
_cell.angle_beta   90.00
_cell.angle_gamma   90.00
#
_symmetry.space_group_name_H-M   'P 1'
#
loop_
_entity.id
_entity.type
_entity.pdbx_description
1 polymer ?
#
loop_
_entity_poly.entity_id
_entity_poly.type
_entity_poly.pdbx_seq_one_letter_code
_entity_poly.pdbx_strand_id
1 'polypeptide(L)'
;MKKFLAFALLFIVACGGAIEEASVEDTVATDLEITSTTSAIETTSTTIDDSKDITGLTVLYAGHSFGRPFAENLTKTAKLAGIKDHEQRIVFRGGENGAPQAMWEDPTAKNEIKNALNDGNVDIVILICCSKELVESNGQSDKAIVEIIEYALSKNPNTKFGLSMPWADYPENYIDASEHRLQIDAGYPRYQQFAKSLTNLFPDVDVFTFYHGAVIYELRDLFEKGMLQDVDNLIGPERNSIFTDKKGHAGLLAKDTGSLIWLNAIYGINPMDIPKIEKYKLDIREVAAEVLRKYS
;
A
#
# COMPACT_ATOMS: atom_id res chain seq x y z
N MET A 1 43.34 15.85 -31.32
CA MET A 1 42.52 16.86 -31.99
C MET A 1 41.24 17.04 -31.19
N LYS A 2 41.13 18.18 -30.52
CA LYS A 2 39.96 18.51 -29.64
C LYS A 2 38.84 19.06 -30.51
N LYS A 3 37.63 18.53 -30.37
CA LYS A 3 36.41 19.20 -30.90
C LYS A 3 35.55 19.62 -29.71
N PHE A 4 35.49 20.93 -29.53
CA PHE A 4 34.54 21.64 -28.68
C PHE A 4 33.17 21.64 -29.37
N LEU A 5 32.12 21.27 -28.67
CA LEU A 5 30.74 21.53 -29.09
C LEU A 5 30.14 22.53 -28.11
N ALA A 6 29.82 23.74 -28.64
CA ALA A 6 29.17 24.81 -27.91
C ALA A 6 27.66 24.56 -27.85
N PHE A 7 27.08 24.62 -26.65
CA PHE A 7 25.63 24.64 -26.46
C PHE A 7 25.16 26.11 -26.32
N ALA A 8 24.28 26.53 -27.21
CA ALA A 8 23.66 27.84 -27.20
C ALA A 8 22.52 27.87 -26.17
N LEU A 9 22.57 28.82 -25.25
CA LEU A 9 21.46 29.18 -24.36
C LEU A 9 20.43 30.02 -25.13
N LEU A 10 19.20 29.55 -25.16
CA LEU A 10 18.03 30.31 -25.61
C LEU A 10 17.36 30.97 -24.40
N PHE A 11 17.41 32.30 -24.31
CA PHE A 11 16.62 33.07 -23.34
C PHE A 11 15.21 33.30 -23.90
N ILE A 12 14.19 32.88 -23.13
CA ILE A 12 12.80 33.27 -23.40
C ILE A 12 12.41 34.36 -22.40
N VAL A 13 12.08 35.51 -22.95
CA VAL A 13 11.58 36.70 -22.24
C VAL A 13 10.11 36.45 -21.87
N ALA A 14 9.78 36.62 -20.60
CA ALA A 14 8.40 36.59 -20.10
C ALA A 14 7.80 38.00 -20.15
N CYS A 15 6.68 38.18 -20.84
CA CYS A 15 5.85 39.39 -20.79
C CYS A 15 4.99 39.38 -19.52
N GLY A 16 5.05 40.47 -18.76
CA GLY A 16 4.21 40.73 -17.60
C GLY A 16 2.78 41.09 -17.99
N GLY A 17 1.82 40.55 -17.28
CA GLY A 17 0.42 40.98 -17.24
C GLY A 17 0.11 41.58 -15.87
N ALA A 18 -0.39 42.83 -15.87
CA ALA A 18 -0.81 43.57 -14.70
C ALA A 18 -2.11 42.97 -14.11
N ILE A 19 -2.18 42.89 -12.79
CA ILE A 19 -3.39 42.53 -12.06
C ILE A 19 -4.03 43.80 -11.54
N GLU A 20 -5.28 44.04 -11.92
CA GLU A 20 -6.15 45.12 -11.45
C GLU A 20 -6.68 44.80 -10.05
N GLU A 21 -6.49 45.73 -9.10
CA GLU A 21 -7.11 45.69 -7.77
C GLU A 21 -8.58 46.11 -7.89
N ALA A 22 -9.49 45.21 -7.47
CA ALA A 22 -10.90 45.55 -7.27
C ALA A 22 -11.16 45.85 -5.79
N SER A 23 -11.58 47.05 -5.48
CA SER A 23 -12.02 47.53 -4.20
C SER A 23 -13.40 46.94 -3.86
N VAL A 24 -13.58 46.40 -2.63
CA VAL A 24 -14.86 45.98 -2.11
C VAL A 24 -15.35 47.00 -1.09
N GLU A 25 -16.52 47.59 -1.38
CA GLU A 25 -17.25 48.50 -0.50
C GLU A 25 -17.97 47.77 0.63
N ASP A 26 -18.03 48.42 1.80
CA ASP A 26 -18.78 48.11 3.01
C ASP A 26 -20.29 47.99 2.76
N THR A 27 -20.89 46.91 3.30
CA THR A 27 -22.35 46.88 3.54
C THR A 27 -22.71 46.27 4.88
N VAL A 28 -23.08 47.14 5.77
CA VAL A 28 -24.19 47.11 6.78
C VAL A 28 -24.47 45.81 7.53
N ALA A 29 -24.22 45.88 8.84
CA ALA A 29 -24.68 44.96 9.86
C ALA A 29 -26.23 45.05 10.01
N THR A 30 -26.89 43.89 10.02
CA THR A 30 -28.27 43.75 10.49
C THR A 30 -28.25 42.81 11.70
N ASP A 31 -28.67 43.35 12.84
CA ASP A 31 -28.95 42.61 14.09
C ASP A 31 -30.03 41.55 13.87
N LEU A 32 -29.74 40.33 14.21
CA LEU A 32 -30.70 39.24 14.37
C LEU A 32 -30.67 38.76 15.81
N GLU A 33 -31.77 39.06 16.53
CA GLU A 33 -32.07 38.53 17.87
C GLU A 33 -32.08 36.98 17.85
N ILE A 34 -31.21 36.36 18.64
CA ILE A 34 -31.19 34.92 18.86
C ILE A 34 -32.11 34.61 20.04
N THR A 35 -33.31 34.12 19.76
CA THR A 35 -34.18 33.47 20.75
C THR A 35 -33.64 32.08 21.08
N SER A 36 -33.13 31.94 22.30
CA SER A 36 -32.64 30.68 22.86
C SER A 36 -33.83 29.76 23.19
N THR A 37 -34.05 28.74 22.35
CA THR A 37 -34.94 27.63 22.67
C THR A 37 -34.07 26.43 23.08
N THR A 38 -33.99 26.18 24.38
CA THR A 38 -33.32 25.00 24.94
C THR A 38 -34.20 23.78 24.69
N SER A 39 -33.91 23.03 23.64
CA SER A 39 -34.48 21.71 23.42
C SER A 39 -33.56 20.67 24.07
N ALA A 40 -34.06 19.97 25.07
CA ALA A 40 -33.35 18.83 25.66
C ALA A 40 -33.25 17.72 24.61
N ILE A 41 -32.03 17.45 24.18
CA ILE A 41 -31.73 16.29 23.35
C ILE A 41 -31.60 15.09 24.28
N GLU A 42 -32.61 14.23 24.30
CA GLU A 42 -32.52 12.89 24.88
C GLU A 42 -31.44 12.12 24.06
N THR A 43 -30.32 11.89 24.70
CA THR A 43 -29.27 11.04 24.17
C THR A 43 -29.73 9.58 24.27
N THR A 44 -30.44 9.10 23.28
CA THR A 44 -30.65 7.67 23.09
C THR A 44 -29.31 7.08 22.68
N SER A 45 -28.61 6.48 23.63
CA SER A 45 -27.47 5.62 23.40
C SER A 45 -27.96 4.38 22.66
N THR A 46 -27.98 4.45 21.34
CA THR A 46 -28.11 3.26 20.49
C THR A 46 -26.74 2.56 20.50
N THR A 47 -26.60 1.56 21.36
CA THR A 47 -25.53 0.56 21.21
C THR A 47 -25.80 -0.15 19.90
N ILE A 48 -25.08 0.24 18.87
CA ILE A 48 -25.01 -0.51 17.61
C ILE A 48 -24.13 -1.71 17.92
N ASP A 49 -24.75 -2.82 18.33
CA ASP A 49 -24.18 -4.15 18.32
C ASP A 49 -24.42 -4.74 16.92
N ASP A 50 -23.71 -4.21 15.94
CA ASP A 50 -23.58 -4.80 14.63
C ASP A 50 -22.13 -5.29 14.47
N SER A 51 -21.75 -6.27 15.29
CA SER A 51 -20.62 -7.14 14.97
C SER A 51 -21.05 -8.02 13.78
N LYS A 52 -20.99 -7.44 12.57
CA LYS A 52 -21.05 -8.24 11.34
C LYS A 52 -19.91 -9.24 11.43
N ASP A 53 -20.24 -10.51 11.66
CA ASP A 53 -19.25 -11.59 11.54
C ASP A 53 -18.69 -11.55 10.12
N ILE A 54 -17.49 -10.96 9.97
CA ILE A 54 -16.79 -10.92 8.68
C ILE A 54 -16.20 -12.30 8.46
N THR A 55 -16.66 -12.97 7.42
CA THR A 55 -16.14 -14.30 7.04
C THR A 55 -14.68 -14.19 6.61
N GLY A 56 -13.83 -15.06 7.13
CA GLY A 56 -12.45 -15.16 6.72
C GLY A 56 -12.31 -15.58 5.27
N LEU A 57 -11.22 -15.18 4.66
CA LEU A 57 -10.87 -15.46 3.27
C LEU A 57 -9.62 -16.33 3.22
N THR A 58 -9.52 -17.20 2.21
CA THR A 58 -8.28 -17.87 1.85
C THR A 58 -7.50 -17.01 0.87
N VAL A 59 -6.34 -16.53 1.29
CA VAL A 59 -5.51 -15.62 0.52
C VAL A 59 -4.19 -16.29 0.13
N LEU A 60 -3.88 -16.32 -1.16
CA LEU A 60 -2.57 -16.74 -1.66
C LEU A 60 -1.70 -15.51 -1.88
N TYR A 61 -0.56 -15.43 -1.20
CA TYR A 61 0.52 -14.52 -1.57
C TYR A 61 1.58 -15.26 -2.39
N ALA A 62 1.95 -14.70 -3.53
CA ALA A 62 3.10 -15.15 -4.33
C ALA A 62 4.02 -13.97 -4.62
N GLY A 63 5.28 -14.03 -4.13
CA GLY A 63 6.18 -12.89 -4.27
C GLY A 63 7.47 -12.97 -3.47
N HIS A 64 8.11 -11.81 -3.32
CA HIS A 64 9.42 -11.65 -2.66
C HIS A 64 9.30 -11.14 -1.20
N SER A 65 10.47 -10.89 -0.57
CA SER A 65 10.61 -10.58 0.86
C SER A 65 9.96 -9.25 1.30
N PHE A 66 9.63 -8.33 0.39
CA PHE A 66 8.98 -7.07 0.76
C PHE A 66 7.46 -7.18 0.90
N GLY A 67 6.86 -8.30 0.51
CA GLY A 67 5.44 -8.60 0.78
C GLY A 67 5.23 -9.73 1.78
N ARG A 68 6.14 -10.73 1.80
CA ARG A 68 6.03 -11.91 2.65
C ARG A 68 5.77 -11.61 4.14
N PRO A 69 6.47 -10.69 4.81
CA PRO A 69 6.25 -10.44 6.24
C PRO A 69 4.85 -9.93 6.56
N PHE A 70 4.22 -9.22 5.64
CA PHE A 70 2.85 -8.71 5.80
C PHE A 70 1.83 -9.85 5.61
N ALA A 71 2.05 -10.69 4.59
CA ALA A 71 1.24 -11.88 4.38
C ALA A 71 1.30 -12.82 5.59
N GLU A 72 2.49 -13.10 6.15
CA GLU A 72 2.67 -13.91 7.36
C GLU A 72 1.97 -13.27 8.59
N ASN A 73 1.96 -11.95 8.70
CA ASN A 73 1.35 -11.24 9.82
C ASN A 73 -0.18 -11.07 9.67
N LEU A 74 -0.72 -11.27 8.47
CA LEU A 74 -2.13 -10.98 8.17
C LEU A 74 -3.09 -11.81 9.01
N THR A 75 -2.81 -13.08 9.27
CA THR A 75 -3.64 -13.93 10.15
C THR A 75 -3.80 -13.30 11.54
N LYS A 76 -2.71 -12.75 12.10
CA LYS A 76 -2.75 -12.06 13.40
C LYS A 76 -3.55 -10.77 13.31
N THR A 77 -3.36 -9.99 12.23
CA THR A 77 -4.03 -8.70 12.03
C THR A 77 -5.52 -8.89 11.77
N ALA A 78 -5.91 -9.90 10.99
CA ALA A 78 -7.29 -10.29 10.78
C ALA A 78 -7.98 -10.69 12.10
N LYS A 79 -7.28 -11.45 12.94
CA LYS A 79 -7.78 -11.82 14.27
C LYS A 79 -8.02 -10.60 15.18
N LEU A 80 -7.18 -9.58 15.12
CA LEU A 80 -7.39 -8.31 15.84
C LEU A 80 -8.66 -7.59 15.37
N ALA A 81 -9.02 -7.74 14.10
CA ALA A 81 -10.24 -7.22 13.50
C ALA A 81 -11.48 -8.14 13.72
N GLY A 82 -11.36 -9.19 14.53
CA GLY A 82 -12.45 -10.13 14.82
C GLY A 82 -12.61 -11.28 13.81
N ILE A 83 -11.81 -11.34 12.75
CA ILE A 83 -11.84 -12.39 11.74
C ILE A 83 -11.04 -13.59 12.24
N LYS A 84 -11.70 -14.75 12.42
CA LYS A 84 -11.10 -15.92 13.09
C LYS A 84 -10.59 -16.98 12.11
N ASP A 85 -11.16 -17.06 10.95
CA ASP A 85 -11.02 -18.11 9.94
C ASP A 85 -10.27 -17.65 8.68
N HIS A 86 -9.43 -16.62 8.79
CA HIS A 86 -8.50 -16.23 7.73
C HIS A 86 -7.46 -17.32 7.50
N GLU A 87 -7.34 -17.78 6.25
CA GLU A 87 -6.31 -18.73 5.80
C GLU A 87 -5.30 -18.00 4.90
N GLN A 88 -4.00 -18.11 5.25
CA GLN A 88 -2.92 -17.51 4.47
C GLN A 88 -2.05 -18.59 3.84
N ARG A 89 -1.99 -18.60 2.51
CA ARG A 89 -1.06 -19.42 1.72
C ARG A 89 0.07 -18.53 1.21
N ILE A 90 1.32 -19.05 1.22
CA ILE A 90 2.49 -18.27 0.83
C ILE A 90 3.38 -19.11 -0.08
N VAL A 91 3.63 -18.58 -1.27
CA VAL A 91 4.70 -19.04 -2.17
C VAL A 91 5.73 -17.92 -2.28
N PHE A 92 6.95 -18.19 -1.88
CA PHE A 92 7.98 -17.19 -1.69
C PHE A 92 9.26 -17.53 -2.43
N ARG A 93 9.87 -16.50 -3.05
CA ARG A 93 11.25 -16.51 -3.53
C ARG A 93 11.95 -15.20 -3.14
N GLY A 94 13.26 -15.27 -2.89
CA GLY A 94 14.06 -14.11 -2.50
C GLY A 94 14.40 -13.20 -3.67
N GLY A 95 14.41 -11.87 -3.43
CA GLY A 95 14.83 -10.88 -4.41
C GLY A 95 14.03 -10.94 -5.72
N GLU A 96 14.69 -10.75 -6.85
CA GLU A 96 14.08 -10.73 -8.18
C GLU A 96 13.42 -12.06 -8.57
N ASN A 97 13.89 -13.18 -8.00
CA ASN A 97 13.26 -14.49 -8.22
C ASN A 97 11.82 -14.57 -7.68
N GLY A 98 11.41 -13.63 -6.82
CA GLY A 98 10.05 -13.50 -6.34
C GLY A 98 9.16 -12.62 -7.23
N ALA A 99 9.65 -12.10 -8.35
CA ALA A 99 8.83 -11.45 -9.35
C ALA A 99 7.86 -12.48 -9.98
N PRO A 100 6.60 -12.09 -10.30
CA PRO A 100 5.62 -13.02 -10.86
C PRO A 100 6.14 -13.76 -12.09
N GLN A 101 6.83 -13.08 -13.01
CA GLN A 101 7.41 -13.71 -14.21
C GLN A 101 8.47 -14.75 -13.83
N ALA A 102 9.44 -14.40 -12.96
CA ALA A 102 10.49 -15.29 -12.54
C ALA A 102 9.94 -16.54 -11.81
N MET A 103 8.93 -16.35 -10.95
CA MET A 103 8.26 -17.45 -10.25
C MET A 103 7.50 -18.36 -11.21
N TRP A 104 6.89 -17.80 -12.25
CA TRP A 104 6.10 -18.58 -13.22
C TRP A 104 6.98 -19.32 -14.23
N GLU A 105 8.18 -18.82 -14.49
CA GLU A 105 9.21 -19.49 -15.32
C GLU A 105 9.99 -20.56 -14.54
N ASP A 106 10.12 -20.42 -13.21
CA ASP A 106 10.70 -21.46 -12.35
C ASP A 106 9.71 -22.63 -12.17
N PRO A 107 10.05 -23.86 -12.63
CA PRO A 107 9.12 -24.99 -12.56
C PRO A 107 8.70 -25.33 -11.13
N THR A 108 9.56 -25.12 -10.14
CA THR A 108 9.26 -25.41 -8.73
C THR A 108 8.29 -24.39 -8.17
N ALA A 109 8.56 -23.09 -8.32
CA ALA A 109 7.68 -22.03 -7.86
C ALA A 109 6.32 -22.07 -8.58
N LYS A 110 6.32 -22.30 -9.90
CA LYS A 110 5.08 -22.48 -10.68
C LYS A 110 4.23 -23.64 -10.16
N ASN A 111 4.85 -24.77 -9.84
CA ASN A 111 4.12 -25.91 -9.26
C ASN A 111 3.58 -25.60 -7.87
N GLU A 112 4.33 -24.89 -7.02
CA GLU A 112 3.87 -24.47 -5.70
C GLU A 112 2.65 -23.53 -5.81
N ILE A 113 2.68 -22.53 -6.72
CA ILE A 113 1.55 -21.64 -6.98
C ILE A 113 0.33 -22.45 -7.45
N LYS A 114 0.53 -23.36 -8.41
CA LYS A 114 -0.54 -24.23 -8.90
C LYS A 114 -1.13 -25.09 -7.81
N ASN A 115 -0.29 -25.71 -6.98
CA ASN A 115 -0.74 -26.53 -5.88
C ASN A 115 -1.54 -25.75 -4.84
N ALA A 116 -1.13 -24.50 -4.56
CA ALA A 116 -1.88 -23.62 -3.67
C ALA A 116 -3.25 -23.21 -4.22
N LEU A 117 -3.47 -23.30 -5.54
CA LEU A 117 -4.72 -22.94 -6.22
C LEU A 117 -5.61 -24.14 -6.54
N ASN A 118 -5.06 -25.36 -6.56
CA ASN A 118 -5.72 -26.56 -7.14
C ASN A 118 -7.01 -26.99 -6.45
N ASP A 119 -7.19 -26.68 -5.16
CA ASP A 119 -8.40 -27.04 -4.41
C ASP A 119 -9.60 -26.10 -4.73
N GLY A 120 -9.36 -25.01 -5.44
CA GLY A 120 -10.40 -24.06 -5.83
C GLY A 120 -10.91 -23.18 -4.67
N ASN A 121 -10.23 -23.15 -3.53
CA ASN A 121 -10.67 -22.44 -2.33
C ASN A 121 -9.98 -21.07 -2.13
N VAL A 122 -9.16 -20.61 -3.07
CA VAL A 122 -8.48 -19.31 -2.95
C VAL A 122 -9.43 -18.19 -3.39
N ASP A 123 -9.75 -17.31 -2.44
CA ASP A 123 -10.61 -16.15 -2.68
C ASP A 123 -9.83 -14.99 -3.29
N ILE A 124 -8.58 -14.78 -2.85
CA ILE A 124 -7.74 -13.68 -3.33
C ILE A 124 -6.31 -14.18 -3.59
N VAL A 125 -5.77 -13.79 -4.75
CA VAL A 125 -4.33 -13.92 -5.04
C VAL A 125 -3.68 -12.55 -4.95
N ILE A 126 -2.66 -12.41 -4.10
CA ILE A 126 -1.84 -11.20 -3.99
C ILE A 126 -0.50 -11.46 -4.67
N LEU A 127 -0.19 -10.63 -5.66
CA LEU A 127 1.10 -10.62 -6.34
C LEU A 127 1.86 -9.34 -5.99
N ILE A 128 3.17 -9.44 -5.83
CA ILE A 128 4.02 -8.28 -5.65
C ILE A 128 4.83 -8.06 -6.93
N CYS A 129 4.58 -6.93 -7.57
CA CYS A 129 5.32 -6.55 -8.76
C CYS A 129 6.65 -5.94 -8.34
N CYS A 130 7.73 -6.40 -8.97
CA CYS A 130 9.11 -6.06 -8.63
C CYS A 130 9.68 -4.96 -9.49
N SER A 131 8.95 -4.45 -10.44
CA SER A 131 9.53 -3.56 -11.42
C SER A 131 9.03 -2.13 -11.27
N LYS A 132 9.94 -1.17 -11.49
CA LYS A 132 9.61 0.24 -11.64
C LYS A 132 8.74 0.50 -12.86
N GLU A 133 8.74 -0.43 -13.80
CA GLU A 133 7.97 -0.40 -15.03
C GLU A 133 7.23 -1.73 -15.15
N LEU A 134 5.91 -1.70 -15.10
CA LEU A 134 5.05 -2.88 -15.11
C LEU A 134 5.10 -3.68 -16.43
N VAL A 135 5.76 -3.15 -17.43
CA VAL A 135 5.99 -3.81 -18.72
C VAL A 135 7.49 -3.87 -18.95
N GLU A 136 8.06 -5.07 -18.89
CA GLU A 136 9.47 -5.36 -19.26
C GLU A 136 10.55 -4.60 -18.48
N SER A 137 10.37 -4.32 -17.19
CA SER A 137 11.48 -3.76 -16.44
C SER A 137 12.53 -4.82 -16.16
N ASN A 138 13.79 -4.45 -16.28
CA ASN A 138 14.93 -5.34 -16.14
C ASN A 138 14.91 -6.55 -17.09
N GLY A 139 14.19 -6.45 -18.22
CA GLY A 139 14.02 -7.54 -19.17
C GLY A 139 13.01 -8.61 -18.75
N GLN A 140 12.22 -8.35 -17.71
CA GLN A 140 11.15 -9.24 -17.27
C GLN A 140 9.80 -8.69 -17.74
N SER A 141 8.97 -9.57 -18.31
CA SER A 141 7.61 -9.30 -18.75
C SER A 141 6.63 -9.51 -17.60
N ASP A 142 5.53 -8.74 -17.55
CA ASP A 142 4.41 -8.99 -16.64
C ASP A 142 3.38 -9.99 -17.20
N LYS A 143 3.70 -10.66 -18.30
CA LYS A 143 2.81 -11.65 -18.95
C LYS A 143 2.41 -12.80 -18.03
N ALA A 144 3.30 -13.21 -17.13
CA ALA A 144 3.00 -14.26 -16.16
C ALA A 144 1.82 -13.90 -15.24
N ILE A 145 1.56 -12.63 -14.97
CA ILE A 145 0.39 -12.20 -14.17
C ILE A 145 -0.89 -12.64 -14.87
N VAL A 146 -0.99 -12.46 -16.19
CA VAL A 146 -2.14 -12.93 -16.99
C VAL A 146 -2.28 -14.44 -16.89
N GLU A 147 -1.18 -15.20 -17.06
CA GLU A 147 -1.21 -16.66 -16.99
C GLU A 147 -1.57 -17.17 -15.58
N ILE A 148 -1.15 -16.49 -14.53
CA ILE A 148 -1.53 -16.81 -13.14
C ILE A 148 -3.04 -16.55 -12.93
N ILE A 149 -3.56 -15.42 -13.42
CA ILE A 149 -4.98 -15.10 -13.36
C ILE A 149 -5.81 -16.18 -14.07
N GLU A 150 -5.46 -16.50 -15.32
CA GLU A 150 -6.15 -17.54 -16.10
C GLU A 150 -6.16 -18.89 -15.36
N TYR A 151 -5.02 -19.27 -14.79
CA TYR A 151 -4.91 -20.52 -14.04
C TYR A 151 -5.78 -20.51 -12.78
N ALA A 152 -5.73 -19.44 -11.98
CA ALA A 152 -6.54 -19.31 -10.77
C ALA A 152 -8.03 -19.36 -11.08
N LEU A 153 -8.48 -18.60 -12.09
CA LEU A 153 -9.88 -18.58 -12.53
C LEU A 153 -10.36 -19.94 -13.07
N SER A 154 -9.47 -20.74 -13.64
CA SER A 154 -9.79 -22.12 -14.05
C SER A 154 -10.11 -23.03 -12.86
N LYS A 155 -9.71 -22.64 -11.63
CA LYS A 155 -9.96 -23.39 -10.37
C LYS A 155 -11.10 -22.79 -9.57
N ASN A 156 -11.12 -21.46 -9.44
CA ASN A 156 -12.19 -20.72 -8.78
C ASN A 156 -12.50 -19.45 -9.61
N PRO A 157 -13.63 -19.41 -10.34
CA PRO A 157 -13.98 -18.25 -11.17
C PRO A 157 -14.26 -16.97 -10.39
N ASN A 158 -14.41 -17.05 -9.06
CA ASN A 158 -14.67 -15.92 -8.19
C ASN A 158 -13.39 -15.35 -7.53
N THR A 159 -12.21 -15.90 -7.86
CA THR A 159 -10.94 -15.41 -7.31
C THR A 159 -10.69 -13.97 -7.72
N LYS A 160 -10.36 -13.11 -6.75
CA LYS A 160 -9.93 -11.72 -6.93
C LYS A 160 -8.41 -11.62 -6.97
N PHE A 161 -7.89 -10.51 -7.50
CA PHE A 161 -6.44 -10.32 -7.64
C PHE A 161 -6.01 -8.96 -7.13
N GLY A 162 -5.02 -8.98 -6.22
CA GLY A 162 -4.40 -7.77 -5.70
C GLY A 162 -2.95 -7.63 -6.16
N LEU A 163 -2.61 -6.45 -6.68
CA LEU A 163 -1.24 -6.07 -6.98
C LEU A 163 -0.71 -5.19 -5.85
N SER A 164 0.21 -5.73 -5.05
CA SER A 164 0.77 -5.01 -3.92
C SER A 164 2.05 -4.27 -4.32
N MET A 165 2.15 -3.00 -3.94
CA MET A 165 3.32 -2.16 -4.24
C MET A 165 4.19 -2.02 -2.99
N PRO A 166 5.47 -2.43 -3.06
CA PRO A 166 6.44 -2.29 -1.98
C PRO A 166 7.07 -0.89 -1.99
N TRP A 167 8.08 -0.67 -1.15
CA TRP A 167 8.94 0.50 -1.12
C TRP A 167 10.26 0.26 -1.88
N ALA A 168 11.04 1.34 -2.12
CA ALA A 168 12.38 1.24 -2.69
C ALA A 168 13.35 0.57 -1.72
N ASP A 169 14.17 -0.33 -2.23
CA ASP A 169 15.24 -0.97 -1.46
C ASP A 169 16.42 -0.02 -1.17
N TYR A 170 17.35 -0.46 -0.32
CA TYR A 170 18.56 0.27 0.09
C TYR A 170 18.28 1.68 0.65
N PRO A 171 17.56 1.80 1.78
CA PRO A 171 17.14 3.08 2.35
C PRO A 171 18.30 4.04 2.66
N GLU A 172 19.52 3.54 2.87
CA GLU A 172 20.73 4.37 3.09
C GLU A 172 21.20 5.10 1.82
N ASN A 173 20.71 4.72 0.63
CA ASN A 173 21.05 5.41 -0.62
C ASN A 173 20.29 6.73 -0.81
N TYR A 174 19.34 7.03 0.07
CA TYR A 174 18.50 8.22 0.01
C TYR A 174 18.74 9.12 1.22
N ILE A 175 18.82 10.42 0.99
CA ILE A 175 19.13 11.42 2.01
C ILE A 175 18.05 11.42 3.11
N ASP A 176 16.78 11.35 2.70
CA ASP A 176 15.62 11.42 3.60
C ASP A 176 14.42 10.61 3.10
N ALA A 177 13.35 10.62 3.88
CA ALA A 177 12.10 9.96 3.55
C ALA A 177 11.47 10.47 2.25
N SER A 178 11.63 11.74 1.92
CA SER A 178 11.07 12.36 0.72
C SER A 178 11.79 11.86 -0.52
N GLU A 179 13.13 11.85 -0.52
CA GLU A 179 13.91 11.31 -1.64
C GLU A 179 13.66 9.80 -1.81
N HIS A 180 13.61 9.05 -0.70
CA HIS A 180 13.32 7.63 -0.71
C HIS A 180 11.95 7.33 -1.34
N ARG A 181 10.93 8.11 -1.01
CA ARG A 181 9.57 8.01 -1.57
C ARG A 181 9.54 8.23 -3.08
N LEU A 182 10.22 9.26 -3.57
CA LEU A 182 10.20 9.65 -4.98
C LEU A 182 10.62 8.52 -5.93
N GLN A 183 11.39 7.55 -5.44
CA GLN A 183 11.86 6.43 -6.26
C GLN A 183 10.71 5.54 -6.76
N ILE A 184 9.62 5.45 -6.00
CA ILE A 184 8.52 4.52 -6.29
C ILE A 184 7.16 5.23 -6.47
N ASP A 185 6.88 6.32 -5.76
CA ASP A 185 5.58 7.01 -5.82
C ASP A 185 5.13 7.32 -7.25
N ALA A 186 6.05 7.75 -8.11
CA ALA A 186 5.78 8.00 -9.52
C ALA A 186 5.33 6.72 -10.29
N GLY A 187 5.61 5.55 -9.76
CA GLY A 187 5.18 4.27 -10.33
C GLY A 187 3.75 3.87 -9.96
N TYR A 188 3.19 4.40 -8.87
CA TYR A 188 1.87 3.95 -8.40
C TYR A 188 0.73 4.16 -9.41
N PRO A 189 0.61 5.28 -10.14
CA PRO A 189 -0.38 5.40 -11.21
C PRO A 189 -0.24 4.33 -12.32
N ARG A 190 0.98 3.84 -12.58
CA ARG A 190 1.21 2.75 -13.55
C ARG A 190 0.67 1.42 -13.02
N TYR A 191 0.79 1.15 -11.71
CA TYR A 191 0.15 -0.01 -11.09
C TYR A 191 -1.36 0.03 -11.26
N GLN A 192 -1.98 1.18 -10.99
CA GLN A 192 -3.42 1.38 -11.17
C GLN A 192 -3.83 1.20 -12.64
N GLN A 193 -3.06 1.76 -13.57
CA GLN A 193 -3.31 1.60 -15.01
C GLN A 193 -3.16 0.14 -15.45
N PHE A 194 -2.18 -0.58 -14.93
CA PHE A 194 -1.98 -1.99 -15.24
C PHE A 194 -3.13 -2.84 -14.70
N ALA A 195 -3.56 -2.64 -13.44
CA ALA A 195 -4.74 -3.31 -12.89
C ALA A 195 -5.98 -3.05 -13.75
N LYS A 196 -6.19 -1.80 -14.18
CA LYS A 196 -7.28 -1.46 -15.11
C LYS A 196 -7.16 -2.19 -16.44
N SER A 197 -5.95 -2.37 -16.98
CA SER A 197 -5.76 -3.16 -18.21
C SER A 197 -6.10 -4.64 -18.01
N LEU A 198 -5.78 -5.20 -16.85
CA LEU A 198 -6.17 -6.56 -16.46
C LEU A 198 -7.70 -6.69 -16.31
N THR A 199 -8.37 -5.72 -15.67
CA THR A 199 -9.84 -5.69 -15.60
C THR A 199 -10.48 -5.61 -16.99
N ASN A 200 -9.88 -4.89 -17.93
CA ASN A 200 -10.37 -4.87 -19.32
C ASN A 200 -10.19 -6.23 -20.02
N LEU A 201 -9.14 -6.96 -19.71
CA LEU A 201 -8.88 -8.31 -20.24
C LEU A 201 -9.78 -9.36 -19.60
N PHE A 202 -10.14 -9.18 -18.33
CA PHE A 202 -10.98 -10.04 -17.51
C PHE A 202 -12.14 -9.22 -16.90
N PRO A 203 -13.20 -8.90 -17.69
CA PRO A 203 -14.22 -7.91 -17.27
C PRO A 203 -15.00 -8.28 -16.00
N ASP A 204 -15.12 -9.59 -15.71
CA ASP A 204 -15.86 -10.11 -14.56
C ASP A 204 -14.98 -10.36 -13.34
N VAL A 205 -13.71 -9.95 -13.40
CA VAL A 205 -12.70 -10.19 -12.36
C VAL A 205 -12.36 -8.90 -11.64
N ASP A 206 -12.41 -8.94 -10.31
CA ASP A 206 -11.96 -7.85 -9.46
C ASP A 206 -10.41 -7.85 -9.37
N VAL A 207 -9.79 -6.85 -10.01
CA VAL A 207 -8.34 -6.62 -9.95
C VAL A 207 -8.08 -5.26 -9.32
N PHE A 208 -7.43 -5.25 -8.17
CA PHE A 208 -7.16 -4.04 -7.40
C PHE A 208 -5.67 -3.85 -7.11
N THR A 209 -5.30 -2.64 -6.74
CA THR A 209 -3.93 -2.30 -6.32
C THR A 209 -3.94 -1.73 -4.91
N PHE A 210 -2.85 -1.91 -4.18
CA PHE A 210 -2.66 -1.24 -2.90
C PHE A 210 -1.18 -1.00 -2.61
N TYR A 211 -0.89 0.13 -1.96
CA TYR A 211 0.47 0.59 -1.71
C TYR A 211 0.86 0.42 -0.25
N HIS A 212 1.17 -0.81 0.16
CA HIS A 212 1.60 -1.09 1.53
C HIS A 212 2.98 -0.50 1.86
N GLY A 213 3.82 -0.30 0.84
CA GLY A 213 5.15 0.31 1.00
C GLY A 213 5.12 1.77 1.46
N ALA A 214 4.04 2.48 1.21
CA ALA A 214 3.93 3.89 1.57
C ALA A 214 4.06 4.15 3.09
N VAL A 215 3.68 3.20 3.94
CA VAL A 215 3.85 3.32 5.41
C VAL A 215 5.32 3.47 5.81
N ILE A 216 6.23 2.90 5.05
CA ILE A 216 7.68 2.98 5.30
C ILE A 216 8.16 4.43 5.27
N TYR A 217 7.70 5.20 4.30
CA TYR A 217 8.09 6.59 4.14
C TYR A 217 7.50 7.48 5.22
N GLU A 218 6.26 7.23 5.63
CA GLU A 218 5.64 7.96 6.75
C GLU A 218 6.37 7.65 8.08
N LEU A 219 6.71 6.39 8.34
CA LEU A 219 7.46 6.01 9.54
C LEU A 219 8.89 6.58 9.53
N ARG A 220 9.57 6.57 8.37
CA ARG A 220 10.89 7.17 8.20
C ARG A 220 10.85 8.68 8.43
N ASP A 221 9.87 9.39 7.90
CA ASP A 221 9.69 10.83 8.07
C ASP A 221 9.48 11.18 9.57
N LEU A 222 8.64 10.41 10.27
CA LEU A 222 8.45 10.55 11.71
C LEU A 222 9.74 10.29 12.50
N PHE A 223 10.53 9.31 12.08
CA PHE A 223 11.82 9.00 12.71
C PHE A 223 12.83 10.13 12.52
N GLU A 224 12.99 10.64 11.32
CA GLU A 224 13.90 11.74 10.97
C GLU A 224 13.53 13.04 11.69
N LYS A 225 12.24 13.27 11.98
CA LYS A 225 11.74 14.39 12.78
C LYS A 225 11.86 14.19 14.29
N GLY A 226 12.35 13.03 14.75
CA GLY A 226 12.42 12.69 16.19
C GLY A 226 11.05 12.45 16.84
N MET A 227 10.01 12.20 16.04
CA MET A 227 8.64 11.98 16.50
C MET A 227 8.30 10.50 16.68
N LEU A 228 9.15 9.58 16.23
CA LEU A 228 8.96 8.13 16.34
C LEU A 228 9.77 7.58 17.53
N GLN A 229 9.10 7.39 18.67
CA GLN A 229 9.73 6.94 19.91
C GLN A 229 9.78 5.41 20.08
N ASP A 230 9.27 4.66 19.11
CA ASP A 230 9.16 3.21 19.16
C ASP A 230 10.37 2.48 18.59
N VAL A 231 11.25 3.21 17.92
CA VAL A 231 12.49 2.70 17.33
C VAL A 231 13.65 3.68 17.56
N ASP A 232 14.86 3.13 17.72
CA ASP A 232 16.08 3.90 17.99
C ASP A 232 16.92 4.08 16.71
N ASN A 233 16.69 3.26 15.68
CA ASN A 233 17.54 3.19 14.50
C ASN A 233 16.71 3.15 13.21
N LEU A 234 17.25 3.74 12.16
CA LEU A 234 16.71 3.53 10.82
C LEU A 234 16.90 2.07 10.38
N ILE A 235 18.13 1.55 10.56
CA ILE A 235 18.49 0.16 10.28
C ILE A 235 19.09 -0.46 11.54
N GLY A 236 18.60 -1.65 11.94
CA GLY A 236 19.06 -2.33 13.13
C GLY A 236 18.22 -3.55 13.50
N PRO A 237 18.21 -3.94 14.79
CA PRO A 237 17.40 -5.07 15.24
C PRO A 237 15.92 -4.89 14.96
N GLU A 238 15.23 -5.96 14.58
CA GLU A 238 13.83 -5.97 14.11
C GLU A 238 12.86 -5.16 15.00
N ARG A 239 13.06 -5.21 16.33
CA ARG A 239 12.17 -4.54 17.30
C ARG A 239 12.46 -3.07 17.51
N ASN A 240 13.67 -2.61 17.15
CA ASN A 240 14.17 -1.26 17.48
C ASN A 240 14.52 -0.45 16.24
N SER A 241 14.06 -0.88 15.05
CA SER A 241 14.38 -0.20 13.80
C SER A 241 13.23 -0.25 12.81
N ILE A 242 13.24 0.68 11.85
CA ILE A 242 12.32 0.68 10.71
C ILE A 242 12.69 -0.46 9.77
N PHE A 243 14.01 -0.65 9.52
CA PHE A 243 14.54 -1.70 8.66
C PHE A 243 15.46 -2.64 9.43
N THR A 244 15.47 -3.92 9.05
CA THR A 244 16.30 -4.94 9.72
C THR A 244 17.68 -5.08 9.09
N ASP A 245 17.88 -4.58 7.88
CA ASP A 245 19.14 -4.66 7.15
C ASP A 245 19.28 -3.55 6.09
N LYS A 246 20.46 -3.52 5.45
CA LYS A 246 20.79 -2.51 4.42
C LYS A 246 19.94 -2.61 3.16
N LYS A 247 19.38 -3.79 2.86
CA LYS A 247 18.44 -3.94 1.74
C LYS A 247 17.11 -3.27 2.04
N GLY A 248 16.78 -3.07 3.31
CA GLY A 248 15.57 -2.39 3.72
C GLY A 248 14.42 -3.33 4.03
N HIS A 249 14.68 -4.57 4.50
CA HIS A 249 13.60 -5.41 4.99
C HIS A 249 12.93 -4.78 6.22
N ALA A 250 11.61 -4.87 6.27
CA ALA A 250 10.80 -4.19 7.29
C ALA A 250 11.08 -4.71 8.71
N GLY A 251 11.27 -3.78 9.66
CA GLY A 251 11.25 -4.05 11.09
C GLY A 251 9.82 -4.28 11.62
N LEU A 252 9.71 -4.62 12.89
CA LEU A 252 8.42 -5.04 13.47
C LEU A 252 7.34 -3.96 13.41
N LEU A 253 7.70 -2.70 13.70
CA LEU A 253 6.77 -1.57 13.61
C LEU A 253 6.24 -1.40 12.19
N ALA A 254 7.14 -1.42 11.22
CA ALA A 254 6.79 -1.28 9.81
C ALA A 254 5.91 -2.45 9.31
N LYS A 255 6.21 -3.69 9.73
CA LYS A 255 5.38 -4.87 9.43
C LYS A 255 3.98 -4.73 9.98
N ASP A 256 3.83 -4.37 11.25
CA ASP A 256 2.51 -4.26 11.86
C ASP A 256 1.70 -3.11 11.22
N THR A 257 2.34 -1.97 10.92
CA THR A 257 1.68 -0.84 10.24
C THR A 257 1.25 -1.21 8.82
N GLY A 258 2.13 -1.80 8.03
CA GLY A 258 1.82 -2.23 6.66
C GLY A 258 0.76 -3.34 6.59
N SER A 259 0.69 -4.20 7.62
CA SER A 259 -0.36 -5.23 7.71
C SER A 259 -1.76 -4.64 7.87
N LEU A 260 -1.90 -3.40 8.36
CA LEU A 260 -3.18 -2.69 8.40
C LEU A 260 -3.62 -2.25 6.99
N ILE A 261 -2.67 -1.89 6.13
CA ILE A 261 -2.96 -1.62 4.70
C ILE A 261 -3.42 -2.90 4.00
N TRP A 262 -2.77 -4.04 4.28
CA TRP A 262 -3.19 -5.34 3.78
C TRP A 262 -4.59 -5.72 4.26
N LEU A 263 -4.89 -5.53 5.55
CA LEU A 263 -6.22 -5.78 6.12
C LEU A 263 -7.30 -4.96 5.40
N ASN A 264 -7.04 -3.67 5.17
CA ASN A 264 -7.96 -2.82 4.43
C ASN A 264 -8.14 -3.28 2.97
N ALA A 265 -7.04 -3.57 2.27
CA ALA A 265 -7.10 -4.00 0.86
C ALA A 265 -7.89 -5.30 0.67
N ILE A 266 -7.80 -6.24 1.61
CA ILE A 266 -8.41 -7.57 1.52
C ILE A 266 -9.83 -7.60 2.08
N TYR A 267 -10.09 -6.90 3.19
CA TYR A 267 -11.36 -6.96 3.92
C TYR A 267 -12.15 -5.65 3.93
N GLY A 268 -11.60 -4.56 3.41
CA GLY A 268 -12.24 -3.23 3.44
C GLY A 268 -12.29 -2.60 4.85
N ILE A 269 -11.60 -3.18 5.85
CA ILE A 269 -11.64 -2.70 7.23
C ILE A 269 -10.78 -1.45 7.36
N ASN A 270 -11.38 -0.37 7.89
CA ASN A 270 -10.61 0.83 8.21
C ASN A 270 -9.67 0.51 9.39
N PRO A 271 -8.37 0.87 9.34
CA PRO A 271 -7.45 0.70 10.46
C PRO A 271 -7.96 1.29 11.79
N MET A 272 -8.74 2.36 11.74
CA MET A 272 -9.30 2.99 12.94
C MET A 272 -10.42 2.19 13.60
N ASP A 273 -11.02 1.22 12.91
CA ASP A 273 -12.11 0.39 13.43
C ASP A 273 -11.60 -0.82 14.25
N ILE A 274 -10.29 -1.10 14.21
CA ILE A 274 -9.68 -2.15 15.04
C ILE A 274 -9.21 -1.59 16.39
N PRO A 275 -9.06 -2.44 17.41
CA PRO A 275 -8.49 -2.01 18.69
C PRO A 275 -7.09 -1.41 18.54
N LYS A 276 -6.78 -0.39 19.35
CA LYS A 276 -5.44 0.18 19.40
C LYS A 276 -4.40 -0.89 19.75
N ILE A 277 -3.24 -0.81 19.10
CA ILE A 277 -2.14 -1.76 19.33
C ILE A 277 -1.21 -1.18 20.40
N GLU A 278 -1.51 -1.47 21.66
CA GLU A 278 -0.92 -0.85 22.87
C GLU A 278 0.59 -1.05 23.04
N LYS A 279 1.20 -1.98 22.31
CA LYS A 279 2.65 -2.20 22.37
C LYS A 279 3.49 -1.05 21.77
N TYR A 280 2.84 -0.14 21.03
CA TYR A 280 3.46 1.03 20.43
C TYR A 280 2.98 2.32 21.11
N LYS A 281 3.90 3.28 21.27
CA LYS A 281 3.57 4.66 21.69
C LYS A 281 2.83 5.39 20.56
N LEU A 282 3.33 5.21 19.33
CA LEU A 282 2.67 5.70 18.13
C LEU A 282 1.38 4.92 17.88
N ASP A 283 0.29 5.59 17.59
CA ASP A 283 -0.89 4.91 17.06
C ASP A 283 -0.69 4.58 15.58
N ILE A 284 -0.25 3.36 15.30
CA ILE A 284 0.05 2.92 13.93
C ILE A 284 -1.19 2.83 13.04
N ARG A 285 -2.39 2.85 13.62
CA ARG A 285 -3.65 2.89 12.88
C ARG A 285 -3.83 4.24 12.18
N GLU A 286 -3.44 5.35 12.86
CA GLU A 286 -3.46 6.69 12.27
C GLU A 286 -2.51 6.80 11.08
N VAL A 287 -1.30 6.23 11.19
CA VAL A 287 -0.34 6.18 10.08
C VAL A 287 -0.91 5.41 8.89
N ALA A 288 -1.49 4.24 9.15
CA ALA A 288 -2.10 3.43 8.09
C ALA A 288 -3.31 4.14 7.45
N ALA A 289 -4.18 4.76 8.26
CA ALA A 289 -5.34 5.50 7.77
C ALA A 289 -4.94 6.72 6.91
N GLU A 290 -3.87 7.44 7.31
CA GLU A 290 -3.34 8.55 6.54
C GLU A 290 -2.79 8.08 5.17
N VAL A 291 -2.04 6.96 5.16
CA VAL A 291 -1.55 6.36 3.90
C VAL A 291 -2.73 5.97 3.00
N LEU A 292 -3.76 5.32 3.54
CA LEU A 292 -4.94 4.96 2.76
C LEU A 292 -5.62 6.21 2.17
N ARG A 293 -5.80 7.26 2.97
CA ARG A 293 -6.39 8.52 2.51
C ARG A 293 -5.59 9.20 1.38
N LYS A 294 -4.27 9.03 1.40
CA LYS A 294 -3.35 9.66 0.43
C LYS A 294 -3.28 8.91 -0.91
N TYR A 295 -3.47 7.60 -0.89
CA TYR A 295 -3.26 6.73 -2.05
C TYR A 295 -4.53 5.96 -2.49
N SER A 296 -5.71 6.35 -1.98
CA SER A 296 -7.02 5.81 -2.42
C SER A 296 -7.40 6.33 -3.80
#